data_da147d3a3fdd192a787170303f2ded14
#
_entry.id   da147d3a3fdd192a787170303f2ded14
#
_cell.length_a   1.000
_cell.length_b   1.000
_cell.length_c   1.000
_cell.angle_alpha   90.00
_cell.angle_beta   90.00
_cell.angle_gamma   90.00
#
_symmetry.space_group_name_H-M   'P 1'
#
loop_
_entity.id
_entity.type
_entity.pdbx_description
1 polymer ?
#
loop_
_entity_poly.entity_id
_entity_poly.type
_entity_poly.pdbx_seq_one_letter_code
_entity_poly.pdbx_strand_id
1 'polypeptide(L)'
;APTAQALSTMSVGTPPAKRARRYVWWGLGAIGIAVVLAIAWVGIRGLMAKSELESLAGLSGDLRSALAEQDLAAALPLIDEVGAHAARATSLTNDPIWGVAEFVPGLGPNREAARVTASQVDAVMRESVPPVVAALTTLEGGFGDDGTIDVSGLSAQAPALNVAVTTLDDAATALGTLDQAQLITQLSSGVGQLSDAIDLVRPAADALARASVVLPTLLGTDEPAHILVMAQNNAELRTGGGITGTFIELA
;
A
#
# COMPACT_ATOMS: atom_id res chain seq x y z
N ALA A 1 30.24 54.58 -72.46
CA ALA A 1 29.50 54.79 -71.22
C ALA A 1 28.90 53.47 -70.72
N PRO A 2 29.22 53.03 -69.55
CA PRO A 2 28.38 52.02 -68.88
C PRO A 2 27.65 52.61 -67.67
N THR A 3 26.39 52.32 -67.61
CA THR A 3 25.43 52.63 -66.58
C THR A 3 25.70 51.86 -65.28
N ALA A 4 25.92 52.57 -64.15
CA ALA A 4 26.02 52.01 -62.83
C ALA A 4 24.62 51.71 -62.32
N GLN A 5 24.35 50.42 -62.00
CA GLN A 5 23.18 49.99 -61.30
C GLN A 5 23.39 50.19 -59.79
N ALA A 6 22.51 51.01 -59.19
CA ALA A 6 22.47 51.18 -57.73
C ALA A 6 21.83 49.97 -57.07
N LEU A 7 22.60 49.23 -56.21
CA LEU A 7 22.11 48.24 -55.35
C LEU A 7 21.37 48.89 -54.16
N SER A 8 20.05 48.78 -54.16
CA SER A 8 19.20 49.18 -53.05
C SER A 8 19.39 48.21 -51.87
N THR A 9 20.07 48.66 -50.83
CA THR A 9 20.18 47.90 -49.56
C THR A 9 18.86 47.98 -48.81
N MET A 10 18.15 46.84 -48.75
CA MET A 10 17.02 46.69 -47.85
C MET A 10 17.52 46.72 -46.38
N SER A 11 17.24 47.82 -45.72
CA SER A 11 17.41 47.96 -44.28
C SER A 11 16.35 47.09 -43.57
N VAL A 12 16.79 45.98 -43.01
CA VAL A 12 15.98 45.18 -42.08
C VAL A 12 15.87 45.96 -40.76
N GLY A 13 14.73 46.61 -40.58
CA GLY A 13 14.43 47.36 -39.37
C GLY A 13 14.41 46.46 -38.15
N THR A 14 15.40 46.59 -37.28
CA THR A 14 15.41 45.98 -35.95
C THR A 14 14.19 46.49 -35.16
N PRO A 15 13.35 45.60 -34.59
CA PRO A 15 12.21 46.05 -33.80
C PRO A 15 12.68 46.83 -32.57
N PRO A 16 11.94 47.87 -32.13
CA PRO A 16 12.38 48.78 -31.09
C PRO A 16 12.53 48.04 -29.76
N ALA A 17 13.73 48.02 -29.22
CA ALA A 17 14.16 47.30 -28.02
C ALA A 17 13.27 47.53 -26.75
N LYS A 18 12.51 48.63 -26.75
CA LYS A 18 11.56 48.95 -25.65
C LYS A 18 10.31 48.06 -25.63
N ARG A 19 9.84 47.52 -26.77
CA ARG A 19 8.70 46.57 -26.79
C ARG A 19 9.12 45.18 -26.37
N ALA A 20 10.27 44.70 -26.81
CA ALA A 20 10.82 43.38 -26.41
C ALA A 20 11.02 43.31 -24.88
N ARG A 21 11.60 44.35 -24.27
CA ARG A 21 11.80 44.44 -22.83
C ARG A 21 10.49 44.39 -22.03
N ARG A 22 9.42 45.00 -22.54
CA ARG A 22 8.08 44.98 -21.90
C ARG A 22 7.47 43.59 -21.94
N TYR A 23 7.59 42.81 -23.02
CA TYR A 23 7.13 41.44 -23.11
C TYR A 23 7.93 40.50 -22.19
N VAL A 24 9.22 40.74 -22.03
CA VAL A 24 10.07 39.98 -21.07
C VAL A 24 9.59 40.21 -19.63
N TRP A 25 9.27 41.47 -19.24
CA TRP A 25 8.75 41.77 -17.91
C TRP A 25 7.36 41.17 -17.66
N TRP A 26 6.49 41.19 -18.68
CA TRP A 26 5.18 40.53 -18.60
C TRP A 26 5.31 39.02 -18.54
N GLY A 27 6.25 38.42 -19.26
CA GLY A 27 6.57 37.00 -19.20
C GLY A 27 7.10 36.57 -17.81
N LEU A 28 8.03 37.33 -17.23
CA LEU A 28 8.53 37.11 -15.89
C LEU A 28 7.44 37.26 -14.82
N GLY A 29 6.56 38.25 -14.96
CA GLY A 29 5.40 38.45 -14.10
C GLY A 29 4.42 37.26 -14.17
N ALA A 30 4.11 36.77 -15.35
CA ALA A 30 3.24 35.62 -15.58
C ALA A 30 3.84 34.34 -14.98
N ILE A 31 5.15 34.12 -15.15
CA ILE A 31 5.88 33.00 -14.54
C ILE A 31 5.84 33.11 -13.00
N GLY A 32 6.08 34.30 -12.46
CA GLY A 32 5.99 34.54 -11.01
C GLY A 32 4.61 34.21 -10.43
N ILE A 33 3.55 34.65 -11.10
CA ILE A 33 2.17 34.33 -10.72
C ILE A 33 1.91 32.81 -10.82
N ALA A 34 2.36 32.16 -11.90
CA ALA A 34 2.19 30.72 -12.08
C ALA A 34 2.90 29.93 -10.97
N VAL A 35 4.10 30.34 -10.57
CA VAL A 35 4.86 29.72 -9.45
C VAL A 35 4.12 29.93 -8.12
N VAL A 36 3.61 31.12 -7.83
CA VAL A 36 2.83 31.37 -6.60
C VAL A 36 1.55 30.53 -6.58
N LEU A 37 0.84 30.42 -7.70
CA LEU A 37 -0.36 29.58 -7.82
C LEU A 37 -0.01 28.09 -7.64
N ALA A 38 1.10 27.63 -8.20
CA ALA A 38 1.56 26.25 -8.02
C ALA A 38 1.92 25.96 -6.55
N ILE A 39 2.61 26.87 -5.87
CA ILE A 39 2.94 26.73 -4.44
C ILE A 39 1.66 26.72 -3.58
N ALA A 40 0.72 27.61 -3.87
CA ALA A 40 -0.57 27.64 -3.17
C ALA A 40 -1.36 26.33 -3.40
N TRP A 41 -1.39 25.83 -4.62
CA TRP A 41 -2.03 24.57 -4.98
C TRP A 41 -1.42 23.39 -4.25
N VAL A 42 -0.09 23.27 -4.26
CA VAL A 42 0.65 22.25 -3.52
C VAL A 42 0.39 22.35 -2.02
N GLY A 43 0.37 23.58 -1.47
CA GLY A 43 0.07 23.81 -0.04
C GLY A 43 -1.33 23.34 0.35
N ILE A 44 -2.35 23.69 -0.46
CA ILE A 44 -3.75 23.26 -0.23
C ILE A 44 -3.87 21.74 -0.31
N ARG A 45 -3.31 21.14 -1.35
CA ARG A 45 -3.33 19.67 -1.52
C ARG A 45 -2.58 18.96 -0.40
N GLY A 46 -1.45 19.51 0.04
CA GLY A 46 -0.69 18.98 1.17
C GLY A 46 -1.45 19.02 2.48
N LEU A 47 -2.19 20.11 2.74
CA LEU A 47 -3.06 20.20 3.91
C LEU A 47 -4.24 19.21 3.85
N MET A 48 -4.83 19.03 2.67
CA MET A 48 -5.90 18.03 2.47
C MET A 48 -5.36 16.60 2.64
N ALA A 49 -4.22 16.28 2.06
CA ALA A 49 -3.57 14.98 2.24
C ALA A 49 -3.21 14.72 3.72
N LYS A 50 -2.73 15.76 4.41
CA LYS A 50 -2.46 15.69 5.85
C LYS A 50 -3.71 15.35 6.65
N SER A 51 -4.86 15.98 6.35
CA SER A 51 -6.11 15.70 7.06
C SER A 51 -6.61 14.27 6.82
N GLU A 52 -6.44 13.73 5.61
CA GLU A 52 -6.77 12.33 5.31
C GLU A 52 -5.85 11.35 6.08
N LEU A 53 -4.54 11.66 6.16
CA LEU A 53 -3.58 10.85 6.92
C LEU A 53 -3.82 10.92 8.44
N GLU A 54 -4.23 12.08 8.98
CA GLU A 54 -4.61 12.22 10.39
C GLU A 54 -5.89 11.42 10.71
N SER A 55 -6.85 11.38 9.80
CA SER A 55 -8.04 10.53 9.92
C SER A 55 -7.67 9.04 9.92
N LEU A 56 -6.77 8.62 9.03
CA LEU A 56 -6.23 7.25 9.02
C LEU A 56 -5.55 6.88 10.34
N ALA A 57 -4.76 7.80 10.90
CA ALA A 57 -4.10 7.58 12.19
C ALA A 57 -5.11 7.42 13.34
N GLY A 58 -6.21 8.17 13.33
CA GLY A 58 -7.30 8.04 14.30
C GLY A 58 -8.00 6.67 14.20
N LEU A 59 -8.37 6.26 12.98
CA LEU A 59 -9.04 4.98 12.73
C LEU A 59 -8.17 3.75 13.04
N SER A 60 -6.83 3.90 12.96
CA SER A 60 -5.90 2.79 13.20
C SER A 60 -5.98 2.24 14.62
N GLY A 61 -6.31 3.07 15.60
CA GLY A 61 -6.51 2.67 17.00
C GLY A 61 -7.75 1.80 17.16
N ASP A 62 -8.87 2.25 16.62
CA ASP A 62 -10.16 1.56 16.69
C ASP A 62 -10.12 0.24 15.93
N LEU A 63 -9.52 0.22 14.74
CA LEU A 63 -9.32 -0.99 13.95
C LEU A 63 -8.44 -2.01 14.69
N ARG A 64 -7.34 -1.56 15.31
CA ARG A 64 -6.48 -2.45 16.11
C ARG A 64 -7.24 -3.06 17.29
N SER A 65 -8.10 -2.28 17.95
CA SER A 65 -8.93 -2.77 19.06
C SER A 65 -9.93 -3.81 18.58
N ALA A 66 -10.67 -3.55 17.51
CA ALA A 66 -11.61 -4.49 16.91
C ALA A 66 -10.93 -5.81 16.50
N LEU A 67 -9.75 -5.73 15.88
CA LEU A 67 -8.97 -6.92 15.50
C LEU A 67 -8.43 -7.68 16.72
N ALA A 68 -8.00 -7.00 17.79
CA ALA A 68 -7.55 -7.63 19.02
C ALA A 68 -8.68 -8.36 19.76
N GLU A 69 -9.91 -7.83 19.67
CA GLU A 69 -11.13 -8.41 20.22
C GLU A 69 -11.72 -9.51 19.31
N GLN A 70 -11.12 -9.72 18.13
CA GLN A 70 -11.61 -10.64 17.09
C GLN A 70 -13.04 -10.30 16.60
N ASP A 71 -13.44 -9.04 16.73
CA ASP A 71 -14.74 -8.55 16.27
C ASP A 71 -14.65 -8.11 14.80
N LEU A 72 -14.85 -9.08 13.92
CA LEU A 72 -14.81 -8.84 12.47
C LEU A 72 -15.97 -7.91 12.02
N ALA A 73 -17.12 -7.98 12.69
CA ALA A 73 -18.25 -7.12 12.36
C ALA A 73 -17.98 -5.64 12.66
N ALA A 74 -17.27 -5.34 13.74
CA ALA A 74 -16.81 -3.99 14.07
C ALA A 74 -15.63 -3.55 13.18
N ALA A 75 -14.76 -4.48 12.76
CA ALA A 75 -13.59 -4.17 11.93
C ALA A 75 -13.95 -3.80 10.48
N LEU A 76 -14.93 -4.47 9.86
CA LEU A 76 -15.29 -4.28 8.45
C LEU A 76 -15.62 -2.83 8.07
N PRO A 77 -16.51 -2.08 8.77
CA PRO A 77 -16.79 -0.69 8.42
C PRO A 77 -15.56 0.21 8.59
N LEU A 78 -14.69 -0.05 9.57
CA LEU A 78 -13.45 0.69 9.76
C LEU A 78 -12.46 0.44 8.61
N ILE A 79 -12.38 -0.77 8.11
CA ILE A 79 -11.58 -1.15 6.94
C ILE A 79 -12.04 -0.38 5.70
N ASP A 80 -13.35 -0.30 5.45
CA ASP A 80 -13.91 0.44 4.32
C ASP A 80 -13.60 1.95 4.42
N GLU A 81 -13.69 2.52 5.63
CA GLU A 81 -13.39 3.93 5.87
C GLU A 81 -11.89 4.21 5.67
N VAL A 82 -11.01 3.37 6.19
CA VAL A 82 -9.56 3.44 5.95
C VAL A 82 -9.26 3.38 4.45
N GLY A 83 -9.88 2.46 3.70
CA GLY A 83 -9.72 2.35 2.25
C GLY A 83 -10.14 3.63 1.51
N ALA A 84 -11.26 4.23 1.91
CA ALA A 84 -11.75 5.47 1.32
C ALA A 84 -10.80 6.66 1.58
N HIS A 85 -10.25 6.79 2.78
CA HIS A 85 -9.24 7.82 3.11
C HIS A 85 -7.92 7.59 2.35
N ALA A 86 -7.47 6.33 2.25
CA ALA A 86 -6.27 5.96 1.51
C ALA A 86 -6.37 6.32 0.02
N ALA A 87 -7.48 5.98 -0.63
CA ALA A 87 -7.75 6.33 -2.03
C ALA A 87 -7.76 7.85 -2.26
N ARG A 88 -8.37 8.63 -1.35
CA ARG A 88 -8.36 10.08 -1.41
C ARG A 88 -6.95 10.65 -1.23
N ALA A 89 -6.20 10.17 -0.25
CA ALA A 89 -4.82 10.60 -0.02
C ALA A 89 -3.95 10.32 -1.26
N THR A 90 -4.07 9.14 -1.86
CA THR A 90 -3.37 8.77 -3.11
C THR A 90 -3.73 9.69 -4.26
N SER A 91 -5.01 10.02 -4.45
CA SER A 91 -5.44 10.95 -5.50
C SER A 91 -4.89 12.37 -5.32
N LEU A 92 -4.74 12.81 -4.08
CA LEU A 92 -4.19 14.11 -3.74
C LEU A 92 -2.67 14.19 -3.94
N THR A 93 -1.95 13.11 -3.73
CA THR A 93 -0.48 13.04 -3.79
C THR A 93 0.06 12.69 -5.19
N ASN A 94 -0.75 12.09 -6.08
CA ASN A 94 -0.36 11.73 -7.44
C ASN A 94 -0.58 12.82 -8.50
N ASP A 95 -0.90 14.06 -8.12
CA ASP A 95 -1.08 15.16 -9.05
C ASP A 95 0.27 15.56 -9.71
N PRO A 96 0.32 15.73 -11.06
CA PRO A 96 1.55 16.12 -11.77
C PRO A 96 2.18 17.43 -11.29
N ILE A 97 1.37 18.36 -10.76
CA ILE A 97 1.84 19.64 -10.23
C ILE A 97 2.69 19.44 -8.96
N TRP A 98 2.48 18.36 -8.22
CA TRP A 98 3.35 17.95 -7.12
C TRP A 98 4.78 17.65 -7.58
N GLY A 99 5.00 17.25 -8.85
CA GLY A 99 6.31 17.09 -9.45
C GLY A 99 7.18 18.35 -9.40
N VAL A 100 6.56 19.53 -9.45
CA VAL A 100 7.27 20.82 -9.36
C VAL A 100 7.86 21.06 -7.97
N ALA A 101 7.26 20.51 -6.90
CA ALA A 101 7.75 20.63 -5.54
C ALA A 101 9.07 19.86 -5.29
N GLU A 102 9.45 18.95 -6.18
CA GLU A 102 10.71 18.19 -6.15
C GLU A 102 11.95 19.10 -6.19
N PHE A 103 11.82 20.25 -6.84
CA PHE A 103 12.91 21.23 -6.99
C PHE A 103 13.08 22.14 -5.76
N VAL A 104 12.21 22.01 -4.74
CA VAL A 104 12.29 22.83 -3.51
C VAL A 104 13.13 22.07 -2.47
N PRO A 105 14.30 22.62 -2.06
CA PRO A 105 15.14 21.99 -1.04
C PRO A 105 14.37 21.69 0.26
N GLY A 106 14.46 20.45 0.75
CA GLY A 106 13.80 19.99 1.98
C GLY A 106 12.35 19.52 1.80
N LEU A 107 11.68 19.78 0.67
CA LEU A 107 10.33 19.25 0.41
C LEU A 107 10.34 17.90 -0.34
N GLY A 108 11.39 17.62 -1.14
CA GLY A 108 11.49 16.43 -1.96
C GLY A 108 11.29 15.12 -1.20
N PRO A 109 12.09 14.83 -0.15
CA PRO A 109 11.97 13.61 0.64
C PRO A 109 10.58 13.45 1.30
N ASN A 110 10.04 14.53 1.85
CA ASN A 110 8.72 14.52 2.50
C ASN A 110 7.58 14.27 1.50
N ARG A 111 7.67 14.86 0.31
CA ARG A 111 6.73 14.61 -0.77
C ARG A 111 6.77 13.15 -1.22
N GLU A 112 7.97 12.63 -1.45
CA GLU A 112 8.16 11.23 -1.88
C GLU A 112 7.60 10.28 -0.81
N ALA A 113 7.91 10.50 0.46
CA ALA A 113 7.39 9.71 1.55
C ALA A 113 5.84 9.76 1.62
N ALA A 114 5.23 10.95 1.49
CA ALA A 114 3.77 11.08 1.48
C ALA A 114 3.14 10.30 0.30
N ARG A 115 3.73 10.41 -0.90
CA ARG A 115 3.27 9.71 -2.09
C ARG A 115 3.40 8.19 -1.96
N VAL A 116 4.56 7.71 -1.53
CA VAL A 116 4.82 6.28 -1.33
C VAL A 116 3.88 5.74 -0.26
N THR A 117 3.81 6.37 0.90
CA THR A 117 2.94 5.92 1.99
C THR A 117 1.48 5.83 1.55
N ALA A 118 0.93 6.89 0.92
CA ALA A 118 -0.45 6.89 0.44
C ALA A 118 -0.69 5.79 -0.58
N SER A 119 0.22 5.60 -1.55
CA SER A 119 0.07 4.56 -2.58
C SER A 119 0.16 3.16 -2.01
N GLN A 120 1.01 2.91 -1.01
CA GLN A 120 1.13 1.60 -0.38
C GLN A 120 -0.09 1.27 0.49
N VAL A 121 -0.62 2.24 1.26
CA VAL A 121 -1.88 2.02 2.00
C VAL A 121 -3.01 1.68 1.02
N ASP A 122 -3.17 2.44 -0.06
CA ASP A 122 -4.20 2.19 -1.07
C ASP A 122 -4.06 0.82 -1.74
N ALA A 123 -2.83 0.38 -2.07
CA ALA A 123 -2.57 -0.94 -2.63
C ALA A 123 -2.93 -2.05 -1.63
N VAL A 124 -2.48 -1.95 -0.38
CA VAL A 124 -2.77 -2.92 0.69
C VAL A 124 -4.29 -3.02 0.92
N MET A 125 -4.99 -1.89 0.99
CA MET A 125 -6.44 -1.86 1.21
C MET A 125 -7.23 -2.49 0.06
N ARG A 126 -6.74 -2.40 -1.18
CA ARG A 126 -7.43 -2.97 -2.35
C ARG A 126 -7.05 -4.42 -2.65
N GLU A 127 -5.80 -4.78 -2.45
CA GLU A 127 -5.26 -6.04 -2.95
C GLU A 127 -4.99 -7.06 -1.84
N SER A 128 -4.71 -6.59 -0.60
CA SER A 128 -4.40 -7.50 0.50
C SER A 128 -5.58 -7.73 1.44
N VAL A 129 -6.30 -6.67 1.80
CA VAL A 129 -7.36 -6.76 2.82
C VAL A 129 -8.55 -7.63 2.36
N PRO A 130 -9.12 -7.47 1.15
CA PRO A 130 -10.30 -8.24 0.75
C PRO A 130 -10.07 -9.76 0.75
N PRO A 131 -8.99 -10.30 0.16
CA PRO A 131 -8.77 -11.75 0.17
C PRO A 131 -8.48 -12.30 1.58
N VAL A 132 -7.82 -11.54 2.44
CA VAL A 132 -7.58 -11.94 3.83
C VAL A 132 -8.90 -12.03 4.59
N VAL A 133 -9.76 -11.01 4.50
CA VAL A 133 -11.09 -10.99 5.11
C VAL A 133 -11.95 -12.14 4.58
N ALA A 134 -11.97 -12.36 3.26
CA ALA A 134 -12.72 -13.45 2.66
C ALA A 134 -12.26 -14.82 3.16
N ALA A 135 -10.94 -15.03 3.31
CA ALA A 135 -10.40 -16.28 3.84
C ALA A 135 -10.77 -16.50 5.31
N LEU A 136 -10.70 -15.45 6.13
CA LEU A 136 -11.11 -15.51 7.54
C LEU A 136 -12.60 -15.84 7.67
N THR A 137 -13.45 -15.17 6.89
CA THR A 137 -14.91 -15.44 6.89
C THR A 137 -15.20 -16.88 6.43
N THR A 138 -14.46 -17.41 5.45
CA THR A 138 -14.60 -18.80 5.02
C THR A 138 -14.20 -19.76 6.14
N LEU A 139 -13.14 -19.48 6.87
CA LEU A 139 -12.72 -20.30 8.01
C LEU A 139 -13.73 -20.24 9.15
N GLU A 140 -14.23 -19.06 9.52
CA GLU A 140 -15.25 -18.92 10.57
C GLU A 140 -16.53 -19.70 10.21
N GLY A 141 -17.02 -19.59 8.97
CA GLY A 141 -18.19 -20.32 8.48
C GLY A 141 -17.96 -21.82 8.29
N GLY A 142 -16.69 -22.24 8.20
CA GLY A 142 -16.29 -23.62 7.99
C GLY A 142 -16.31 -24.48 9.26
N PHE A 143 -16.42 -23.89 10.45
CA PHE A 143 -16.54 -24.63 11.71
C PHE A 143 -18.03 -24.86 12.05
N GLY A 144 -18.53 -26.08 11.78
CA GLY A 144 -19.89 -26.47 12.13
C GLY A 144 -20.05 -26.75 13.65
N ASP A 145 -21.25 -26.49 14.18
CA ASP A 145 -21.60 -26.78 15.58
C ASP A 145 -21.50 -28.28 15.92
N ASP A 146 -21.52 -29.13 14.91
CA ASP A 146 -21.38 -30.59 15.00
C ASP A 146 -19.92 -31.07 14.98
N GLY A 147 -18.94 -30.14 14.94
CA GLY A 147 -17.51 -30.41 14.86
C GLY A 147 -17.02 -30.74 13.44
N THR A 148 -17.83 -30.53 12.43
CA THR A 148 -17.39 -30.59 11.02
C THR A 148 -16.51 -29.40 10.67
N ILE A 149 -15.57 -29.61 9.77
CA ILE A 149 -14.70 -28.55 9.24
C ILE A 149 -14.83 -28.54 7.73
N ASP A 150 -15.46 -27.49 7.18
CA ASP A 150 -15.55 -27.25 5.74
C ASP A 150 -14.59 -26.15 5.31
N VAL A 151 -13.55 -26.51 4.60
CA VAL A 151 -12.55 -25.59 4.02
C VAL A 151 -12.58 -25.57 2.49
N SER A 152 -13.64 -26.10 1.88
CA SER A 152 -13.75 -26.24 0.41
C SER A 152 -13.64 -24.90 -0.31
N GLY A 153 -14.15 -23.81 0.28
CA GLY A 153 -14.05 -22.47 -0.29
C GLY A 153 -12.66 -21.82 -0.17
N LEU A 154 -11.76 -22.36 0.67
CA LEU A 154 -10.48 -21.72 0.97
C LEU A 154 -9.48 -21.87 -0.19
N SER A 155 -9.49 -23.00 -0.89
CA SER A 155 -8.60 -23.25 -2.03
C SER A 155 -8.83 -22.25 -3.18
N ALA A 156 -10.07 -21.86 -3.42
CA ALA A 156 -10.42 -20.89 -4.45
C ALA A 156 -9.80 -19.50 -4.18
N GLN A 157 -9.43 -19.21 -2.93
CA GLN A 157 -8.86 -17.91 -2.54
C GLN A 157 -7.33 -17.90 -2.59
N ALA A 158 -6.67 -19.05 -2.77
CA ALA A 158 -5.21 -19.15 -2.78
C ALA A 158 -4.51 -18.18 -3.75
N PRO A 159 -4.97 -17.97 -5.01
CA PRO A 159 -4.33 -16.99 -5.90
C PRO A 159 -4.42 -15.56 -5.36
N ALA A 160 -5.57 -15.15 -4.84
CA ALA A 160 -5.78 -13.81 -4.29
C ALA A 160 -4.98 -13.58 -2.99
N LEU A 161 -4.85 -14.60 -2.14
CA LEU A 161 -4.01 -14.54 -0.94
C LEU A 161 -2.52 -14.42 -1.29
N ASN A 162 -2.06 -15.09 -2.34
CA ASN A 162 -0.68 -14.92 -2.81
C ASN A 162 -0.42 -13.50 -3.33
N VAL A 163 -1.37 -12.88 -4.03
CA VAL A 163 -1.29 -11.46 -4.41
C VAL A 163 -1.24 -10.59 -3.16
N ALA A 164 -2.08 -10.86 -2.15
CA ALA A 164 -2.09 -10.12 -0.89
C ALA A 164 -0.72 -10.14 -0.19
N VAL A 165 -0.08 -11.31 -0.11
CA VAL A 165 1.27 -11.46 0.48
C VAL A 165 2.29 -10.65 -0.33
N THR A 166 2.28 -10.76 -1.65
CA THR A 166 3.20 -10.02 -2.52
C THR A 166 3.03 -8.50 -2.35
N THR A 167 1.79 -8.02 -2.31
CA THR A 167 1.50 -6.59 -2.09
C THR A 167 2.01 -6.10 -0.73
N LEU A 168 1.89 -6.91 0.33
CA LEU A 168 2.44 -6.58 1.65
C LEU A 168 3.98 -6.55 1.64
N ASP A 169 4.64 -7.47 0.94
CA ASP A 169 6.10 -7.49 0.79
C ASP A 169 6.61 -6.28 -0.02
N ASP A 170 5.92 -5.94 -1.10
CA ASP A 170 6.23 -4.77 -1.93
C ASP A 170 6.05 -3.47 -1.12
N ALA A 171 4.99 -3.38 -0.32
CA ALA A 171 4.74 -2.24 0.55
C ALA A 171 5.84 -2.10 1.62
N ALA A 172 6.22 -3.19 2.29
CA ALA A 172 7.31 -3.19 3.27
C ALA A 172 8.63 -2.73 2.63
N THR A 173 8.93 -3.24 1.43
CA THR A 173 10.12 -2.86 0.67
C THR A 173 10.11 -1.39 0.30
N ALA A 174 9.00 -0.88 -0.25
CA ALA A 174 8.86 0.50 -0.66
C ALA A 174 9.03 1.48 0.53
N LEU A 175 8.42 1.17 1.68
CA LEU A 175 8.56 1.97 2.90
C LEU A 175 9.99 1.92 3.45
N GLY A 176 10.66 0.77 3.35
CA GLY A 176 12.06 0.60 3.76
C GLY A 176 13.07 1.40 2.95
N THR A 177 12.71 1.88 1.75
CA THR A 177 13.57 2.76 0.93
C THR A 177 13.56 4.22 1.39
N LEU A 178 12.60 4.61 2.25
CA LEU A 178 12.45 5.99 2.70
C LEU A 178 13.48 6.32 3.79
N ASP A 179 14.24 7.40 3.59
CA ASP A 179 15.17 7.92 4.60
C ASP A 179 14.39 8.72 5.65
N GLN A 180 13.99 8.03 6.71
CA GLN A 180 13.19 8.61 7.80
C GLN A 180 13.88 9.79 8.51
N ALA A 181 15.22 9.88 8.45
CA ALA A 181 15.96 10.98 9.07
C ALA A 181 15.74 12.33 8.36
N GLN A 182 15.32 12.30 7.10
CA GLN A 182 15.00 13.50 6.30
C GLN A 182 13.52 13.89 6.35
N LEU A 183 12.69 13.10 7.02
CA LEU A 183 11.25 13.33 7.10
C LEU A 183 10.87 14.22 8.28
N ILE A 184 9.82 15.01 8.11
CA ILE A 184 9.18 15.67 9.25
C ILE A 184 8.59 14.61 10.19
N THR A 185 8.55 14.93 11.49
CA THR A 185 8.13 13.98 12.54
C THR A 185 6.79 13.28 12.24
N GLN A 186 5.82 14.00 11.71
CA GLN A 186 4.49 13.46 11.38
C GLN A 186 4.55 12.38 10.28
N LEU A 187 5.33 12.61 9.23
CA LEU A 187 5.51 11.63 8.16
C LEU A 187 6.34 10.43 8.61
N SER A 188 7.45 10.66 9.33
CA SER A 188 8.25 9.58 9.89
C SER A 188 7.42 8.69 10.82
N SER A 189 6.57 9.28 11.68
CA SER A 189 5.65 8.53 12.53
C SER A 189 4.63 7.74 11.72
N GLY A 190 4.04 8.32 10.67
CA GLY A 190 3.09 7.63 9.78
C GLY A 190 3.71 6.46 9.02
N VAL A 191 4.92 6.64 8.48
CA VAL A 191 5.69 5.57 7.84
C VAL A 191 5.97 4.45 8.82
N GLY A 192 6.41 4.78 10.05
CA GLY A 192 6.67 3.79 11.10
C GLY A 192 5.42 3.00 11.46
N GLN A 193 4.29 3.66 11.71
CA GLN A 193 3.02 2.99 12.02
C GLN A 193 2.54 2.05 10.91
N LEU A 194 2.68 2.46 9.64
CA LEU A 194 2.33 1.60 8.52
C LEU A 194 3.26 0.39 8.41
N SER A 195 4.57 0.59 8.62
CA SER A 195 5.54 -0.51 8.64
C SER A 195 5.20 -1.52 9.74
N ASP A 196 4.93 -1.04 10.96
CA ASP A 196 4.55 -1.90 12.09
C ASP A 196 3.25 -2.68 11.81
N ALA A 197 2.27 -2.03 11.15
CA ALA A 197 1.01 -2.69 10.78
C ALA A 197 1.23 -3.78 9.73
N ILE A 198 2.06 -3.53 8.72
CA ILE A 198 2.42 -4.51 7.69
C ILE A 198 3.16 -5.70 8.34
N ASP A 199 4.14 -5.45 9.20
CA ASP A 199 4.90 -6.50 9.88
C ASP A 199 4.03 -7.37 10.78
N LEU A 200 2.96 -6.81 11.35
CA LEU A 200 1.97 -7.56 12.13
C LEU A 200 1.08 -8.45 11.24
N VAL A 201 0.61 -7.93 10.11
CA VAL A 201 -0.39 -8.61 9.26
C VAL A 201 0.24 -9.62 8.30
N ARG A 202 1.45 -9.34 7.80
CA ARG A 202 2.14 -10.17 6.80
C ARG A 202 2.28 -11.65 7.19
N PRO A 203 2.72 -12.02 8.42
CA PRO A 203 2.80 -13.43 8.81
C PRO A 203 1.45 -14.15 8.81
N ALA A 204 0.38 -13.45 9.18
CA ALA A 204 -0.97 -14.00 9.16
C ALA A 204 -1.47 -14.22 7.73
N ALA A 205 -1.27 -13.26 6.83
CA ALA A 205 -1.62 -13.39 5.41
C ALA A 205 -0.86 -14.55 4.75
N ASP A 206 0.44 -14.69 5.03
CA ASP A 206 1.28 -15.79 4.54
C ASP A 206 0.83 -17.15 5.12
N ALA A 207 0.43 -17.20 6.39
CA ALA A 207 -0.14 -18.41 6.97
C ALA A 207 -1.48 -18.80 6.31
N LEU A 208 -2.35 -17.83 6.03
CA LEU A 208 -3.60 -18.06 5.31
C LEU A 208 -3.36 -18.52 3.87
N ALA A 209 -2.40 -17.93 3.17
CA ALA A 209 -2.02 -18.34 1.82
C ALA A 209 -1.52 -19.79 1.79
N ARG A 210 -0.70 -20.21 2.75
CA ARG A 210 -0.29 -21.61 2.87
C ARG A 210 -1.45 -22.52 3.29
N ALA A 211 -2.27 -22.09 4.23
CA ALA A 211 -3.42 -22.85 4.71
C ALA A 211 -4.42 -23.10 3.58
N SER A 212 -4.64 -22.14 2.68
CA SER A 212 -5.55 -22.27 1.55
C SER A 212 -5.15 -23.37 0.54
N VAL A 213 -3.89 -23.75 0.53
CA VAL A 213 -3.39 -24.85 -0.32
C VAL A 213 -3.33 -26.16 0.46
N VAL A 214 -2.89 -26.09 1.73
CA VAL A 214 -2.58 -27.31 2.51
C VAL A 214 -3.82 -27.90 3.17
N LEU A 215 -4.70 -27.07 3.77
CA LEU A 215 -5.86 -27.57 4.51
C LEU A 215 -6.85 -28.36 3.66
N PRO A 216 -7.26 -27.91 2.46
CA PRO A 216 -8.18 -28.68 1.61
C PRO A 216 -7.64 -30.08 1.28
N THR A 217 -6.35 -30.17 0.94
CA THR A 217 -5.69 -31.45 0.66
C THR A 217 -5.59 -32.33 1.91
N LEU A 218 -5.22 -31.72 3.04
CA LEU A 218 -5.03 -32.47 4.31
C LEU A 218 -6.36 -33.01 4.86
N LEU A 219 -7.44 -32.24 4.69
CA LEU A 219 -8.77 -32.58 5.18
C LEU A 219 -9.60 -33.40 4.16
N GLY A 220 -9.03 -33.71 2.99
CA GLY A 220 -9.67 -34.58 2.02
C GLY A 220 -10.88 -33.97 1.30
N THR A 221 -10.89 -32.63 1.07
CA THR A 221 -12.01 -31.97 0.41
C THR A 221 -12.17 -32.37 -1.05
N ASP A 222 -11.07 -32.65 -1.77
CA ASP A 222 -11.07 -33.05 -3.18
C ASP A 222 -11.02 -34.57 -3.33
N GLU A 223 -10.20 -35.25 -2.53
CA GLU A 223 -10.06 -36.70 -2.48
C GLU A 223 -9.93 -37.15 -1.02
N PRO A 224 -10.46 -38.33 -0.63
CA PRO A 224 -10.34 -38.82 0.75
C PRO A 224 -8.87 -38.83 1.20
N ALA A 225 -8.58 -38.15 2.31
CA ALA A 225 -7.24 -38.11 2.88
C ALA A 225 -7.08 -39.25 3.89
N HIS A 226 -6.03 -40.05 3.71
CA HIS A 226 -5.66 -41.08 4.69
C HIS A 226 -4.56 -40.54 5.60
N ILE A 227 -4.88 -40.34 6.88
CA ILE A 227 -3.94 -39.84 7.90
C ILE A 227 -3.55 -40.97 8.82
N LEU A 228 -2.27 -41.33 8.85
CA LEU A 228 -1.73 -42.28 9.78
C LEU A 228 -1.21 -41.58 11.06
N VAL A 229 -1.93 -41.72 12.14
CA VAL A 229 -1.51 -41.22 13.46
C VAL A 229 -0.71 -42.29 14.19
N MET A 230 0.54 -41.98 14.52
CA MET A 230 1.41 -42.85 15.33
C MET A 230 1.45 -42.34 16.78
N ALA A 231 0.84 -43.08 17.70
CA ALA A 231 0.94 -42.78 19.13
C ALA A 231 2.22 -43.36 19.70
N GLN A 232 3.13 -42.47 20.14
CA GLN A 232 4.43 -42.86 20.70
C GLN A 232 4.41 -42.76 22.21
N ASN A 233 4.81 -43.83 22.88
CA ASN A 233 4.96 -43.85 24.34
C ASN A 233 6.35 -43.32 24.74
N ASN A 234 6.40 -42.09 25.24
CA ASN A 234 7.64 -41.44 25.68
C ASN A 234 8.18 -41.97 27.04
N ALA A 235 7.41 -42.80 27.74
CA ALA A 235 7.88 -43.41 29.01
C ALA A 235 8.94 -44.51 28.82
N GLU A 236 9.07 -45.04 27.60
CA GLU A 236 10.12 -45.98 27.23
C GLU A 236 11.29 -45.25 26.56
N LEU A 237 12.36 -45.04 27.33
CA LEU A 237 13.57 -44.35 26.91
C LEU A 237 14.35 -45.17 25.87
N ARG A 238 14.35 -44.73 24.62
CA ARG A 238 15.25 -45.21 23.56
C ARG A 238 15.95 -44.03 22.90
N THR A 239 17.08 -44.27 22.25
CA THR A 239 17.96 -43.26 21.63
C THR A 239 17.28 -42.43 20.50
N GLY A 240 16.10 -42.80 20.03
CA GLY A 240 15.35 -42.09 18.97
C GLY A 240 13.95 -41.66 19.38
N GLY A 241 13.64 -41.60 20.70
CA GLY A 241 12.29 -41.32 21.20
C GLY A 241 11.59 -42.58 21.70
N GLY A 242 10.33 -42.54 22.14
CA GLY A 242 9.58 -43.67 22.67
C GLY A 242 9.23 -44.76 21.63
N ILE A 243 8.65 -45.87 22.08
CA ILE A 243 8.12 -46.89 21.17
C ILE A 243 6.76 -46.44 20.62
N THR A 244 6.55 -46.56 19.30
CA THR A 244 5.22 -46.43 18.70
C THR A 244 4.37 -47.63 19.13
N GLY A 245 3.40 -47.40 20.01
CA GLY A 245 2.54 -48.43 20.55
C GLY A 245 1.25 -48.66 19.77
N THR A 246 0.81 -47.67 19.02
CA THR A 246 -0.48 -47.71 18.28
C THR A 246 -0.39 -46.92 16.99
N PHE A 247 -0.99 -47.47 15.94
CA PHE A 247 -1.24 -46.80 14.66
C PHE A 247 -2.75 -46.64 14.51
N ILE A 248 -3.20 -45.43 14.18
CA ILE A 248 -4.60 -45.14 13.89
C ILE A 248 -4.65 -44.56 12.49
N GLU A 249 -5.42 -45.17 11.62
CA GLU A 249 -5.73 -44.60 10.30
C GLU A 249 -7.04 -43.84 10.43
N LEU A 250 -7.01 -42.57 10.00
CA LEU A 250 -8.16 -41.72 9.83
C LEU A 250 -8.40 -41.56 8.31
N ALA A 251 -9.63 -41.80 7.86
CA ALA A 251 -10.03 -41.71 6.48
C ALA A 251 -11.33 -40.90 6.36
#